data_3841ba1708f33772c21681ec397791ce
#
_entry.id   3841ba1708f33772c21681ec397791ce
#
_cell.length_a   1.000
_cell.length_b   1.000
_cell.length_c   1.000
_cell.angle_alpha   90.00
_cell.angle_beta   90.00
_cell.angle_gamma   90.00
#
_symmetry.space_group_name_H-M   'P 1'
#
loop_
_entity.id
_entity.type
_entity.pdbx_description
1 polymer ?
#
loop_
_entity_poly.entity_id
_entity_poly.type
_entity_poly.pdbx_seq_one_letter_code
_entity_poly.pdbx_strand_id
1 'polypeptide(L)'
;LVGSEMCIRDRLTLFKDCDVVIYNGDNELISNCVAKSMLTAREIAWSCKDIERPLYISKVTKKEDHTVIAYRYLDMDNIFCIPFIDDASIENALNCLAACLYLMTPADQITERMARLEPIAMRLEVKEGKNNCVLINDSYNSDLASLDIALDFLVRRSEKKGFKRTLILSDILETGQSTATLYRRVAQLIQSRGINKLIGVGAEISSCAARFEGTPERYFFPDTDALLRSGLFKSLHSEVILIKGSRVFNFDLVSEELELKVHETILEVNLGAMVANLNHYRSMLRHPETKMICMVKAAAYGAGSY
;
A
#
# COMPACT_ATOMS: atom_id res chain seq x y z
N LEU A 1 -12.47 -7.57 10.70
CA LEU A 1 -13.56 -8.30 9.97
C LEU A 1 -13.24 -8.51 8.49
N VAL A 2 -12.19 -7.90 7.95
CA VAL A 2 -11.72 -8.18 6.59
C VAL A 2 -11.22 -9.62 6.54
N GLY A 3 -11.92 -10.49 5.81
CA GLY A 3 -11.62 -11.93 5.72
C GLY A 3 -12.47 -12.84 6.59
N SER A 4 -13.46 -12.32 7.33
CA SER A 4 -14.46 -13.18 7.97
C SER A 4 -15.44 -13.72 6.93
N GLU A 5 -16.00 -14.90 7.17
CA GLU A 5 -17.01 -15.52 6.30
C GLU A 5 -18.17 -14.56 5.99
N MET A 6 -18.59 -13.76 6.96
CA MET A 6 -19.65 -12.78 6.82
C MET A 6 -19.29 -11.68 5.81
N CYS A 7 -18.07 -11.14 5.86
CA CYS A 7 -17.60 -10.13 4.90
C CYS A 7 -17.48 -10.67 3.47
N ILE A 8 -17.06 -11.92 3.33
CA ILE A 8 -16.98 -12.57 2.01
C ILE A 8 -18.39 -12.75 1.44
N ARG A 9 -19.33 -13.23 2.24
CA ARG A 9 -20.74 -13.39 1.84
C ARG A 9 -21.39 -12.06 1.44
N ASP A 10 -21.17 -10.99 2.21
CA ASP A 10 -21.69 -9.66 1.88
C ASP A 10 -21.14 -9.18 0.54
N ARG A 11 -19.85 -9.36 0.26
CA ARG A 11 -19.24 -9.01 -1.02
C ARG A 11 -19.77 -9.87 -2.17
N LEU A 12 -20.01 -11.15 -1.96
CA LEU A 12 -20.57 -12.03 -3.00
C LEU A 12 -21.96 -11.56 -3.45
N THR A 13 -22.71 -10.84 -2.62
CA THR A 13 -24.00 -10.26 -3.05
C THR A 13 -23.84 -9.22 -4.14
N LEU A 14 -22.68 -8.56 -4.25
CA LEU A 14 -22.37 -7.58 -5.30
C LEU A 14 -22.09 -8.25 -6.65
N PHE A 15 -21.80 -9.55 -6.66
CA PHE A 15 -21.42 -10.30 -7.86
C PHE A 15 -22.58 -11.05 -8.51
N LYS A 16 -23.81 -10.82 -8.07
CA LYS A 16 -25.01 -11.50 -8.61
C LYS A 16 -25.22 -11.30 -10.11
N ASP A 17 -24.84 -10.14 -10.61
CA ASP A 17 -24.99 -9.73 -12.01
C ASP A 17 -23.67 -9.76 -12.79
N CYS A 18 -22.63 -10.41 -12.25
CA CYS A 18 -21.35 -10.55 -12.92
C CYS A 18 -21.33 -11.78 -13.83
N ASP A 19 -20.66 -11.69 -14.98
CA ASP A 19 -20.45 -12.81 -15.88
C ASP A 19 -19.41 -13.80 -15.34
N VAL A 20 -18.42 -13.31 -14.59
CA VAL A 20 -17.28 -14.09 -14.10
C VAL A 20 -16.89 -13.67 -12.68
N VAL A 21 -16.51 -14.67 -11.87
CA VAL A 21 -15.87 -14.49 -10.56
C VAL A 21 -14.52 -15.18 -10.58
N ILE A 22 -13.46 -14.40 -10.28
CA ILE A 22 -12.08 -14.88 -10.21
C ILE A 22 -11.64 -14.90 -8.75
N TYR A 23 -11.05 -16.02 -8.30
CA TYR A 23 -10.61 -16.14 -6.92
C TYR A 23 -9.49 -17.17 -6.72
N ASN A 24 -8.84 -17.09 -5.56
CA ASN A 24 -7.86 -18.05 -5.09
C ASN A 24 -8.57 -19.35 -4.64
N GLY A 25 -8.50 -20.40 -5.42
CA GLY A 25 -9.12 -21.69 -5.14
C GLY A 25 -8.50 -22.43 -3.95
N ASP A 26 -7.28 -22.09 -3.55
CA ASP A 26 -6.61 -22.68 -2.38
C ASP A 26 -7.08 -22.06 -1.05
N ASN A 27 -7.82 -20.95 -1.10
CA ASN A 27 -8.43 -20.35 0.08
C ASN A 27 -9.76 -21.03 0.40
N GLU A 28 -9.74 -21.95 1.36
CA GLU A 28 -10.90 -22.75 1.76
C GLU A 28 -12.12 -21.89 2.14
N LEU A 29 -11.89 -20.75 2.80
CA LEU A 29 -12.98 -19.87 3.22
C LEU A 29 -13.68 -19.24 2.01
N ILE A 30 -12.90 -18.73 1.03
CA ILE A 30 -13.44 -18.16 -0.20
C ILE A 30 -14.14 -19.23 -1.02
N SER A 31 -13.50 -20.37 -1.25
CA SER A 31 -14.06 -21.51 -2.01
C SER A 31 -15.36 -22.01 -1.41
N ASN A 32 -15.45 -22.13 -0.08
CA ASN A 32 -16.66 -22.52 0.62
C ASN A 32 -17.79 -21.47 0.51
N CYS A 33 -17.44 -20.18 0.56
CA CYS A 33 -18.42 -19.12 0.41
C CYS A 33 -18.95 -19.04 -1.03
N VAL A 34 -18.09 -19.19 -2.03
CA VAL A 34 -18.47 -19.22 -3.44
C VAL A 34 -19.36 -20.43 -3.73
N ALA A 35 -18.96 -21.62 -3.29
CA ALA A 35 -19.72 -22.85 -3.50
C ALA A 35 -21.13 -22.82 -2.83
N LYS A 36 -21.27 -22.12 -1.71
CA LYS A 36 -22.57 -21.90 -1.03
C LYS A 36 -23.37 -20.73 -1.59
N SER A 37 -22.75 -19.90 -2.42
CA SER A 37 -23.43 -18.79 -3.08
C SER A 37 -24.26 -19.32 -4.25
N MET A 38 -25.40 -18.69 -4.51
CA MET A 38 -26.21 -18.99 -5.70
C MET A 38 -25.79 -18.11 -6.89
N LEU A 39 -24.47 -17.90 -7.08
CA LEU A 39 -23.97 -17.13 -8.20
C LEU A 39 -24.16 -17.92 -9.50
N THR A 40 -24.67 -17.24 -10.52
CA THR A 40 -24.76 -17.77 -11.89
C THR A 40 -23.49 -17.45 -12.70
N ALA A 41 -22.59 -16.67 -12.14
CA ALA A 41 -21.33 -16.27 -12.73
C ALA A 41 -20.43 -17.48 -13.00
N ARG A 42 -19.70 -17.46 -14.12
CA ARG A 42 -18.66 -18.44 -14.41
C ARG A 42 -17.52 -18.29 -13.39
N GLU A 43 -17.18 -19.39 -12.72
CA GLU A 43 -16.07 -19.40 -11.77
C GLU A 43 -14.73 -19.66 -12.46
N ILE A 44 -13.73 -18.84 -12.16
CA ILE A 44 -12.33 -19.05 -12.54
C ILE A 44 -11.50 -19.04 -11.27
N ALA A 45 -11.27 -20.24 -10.73
CA ALA A 45 -10.40 -20.46 -9.59
C ALA A 45 -9.00 -20.86 -10.06
N TRP A 46 -7.98 -20.11 -9.65
CA TRP A 46 -6.59 -20.54 -9.80
C TRP A 46 -6.14 -21.28 -8.55
N SER A 47 -5.16 -22.18 -8.69
CA SER A 47 -4.64 -22.97 -7.57
C SER A 47 -3.15 -23.25 -7.72
N CYS A 48 -2.43 -23.25 -6.59
CA CYS A 48 -1.06 -23.76 -6.48
C CYS A 48 -1.02 -25.25 -6.06
N LYS A 49 -2.18 -25.81 -5.65
CA LYS A 49 -2.26 -27.17 -5.06
C LYS A 49 -3.00 -28.14 -5.96
N ASP A 50 -4.06 -27.69 -6.60
CA ASP A 50 -4.95 -28.52 -7.41
C ASP A 50 -4.56 -28.43 -8.89
N ILE A 51 -3.91 -29.47 -9.41
CA ILE A 51 -3.43 -29.58 -10.79
C ILE A 51 -4.57 -29.66 -11.83
N GLU A 52 -5.76 -30.07 -11.39
CA GLU A 52 -6.92 -30.20 -12.26
C GLU A 52 -7.61 -28.85 -12.54
N ARG A 53 -7.20 -27.80 -11.85
CA ARG A 53 -7.74 -26.46 -12.11
C ARG A 53 -7.27 -25.94 -13.46
N PRO A 54 -8.16 -25.27 -14.22
CA PRO A 54 -7.83 -24.69 -15.54
C PRO A 54 -6.62 -23.75 -15.52
N LEU A 55 -6.42 -23.02 -14.41
CA LEU A 55 -5.23 -22.21 -14.15
C LEU A 55 -4.50 -22.80 -12.94
N TYR A 56 -3.48 -23.56 -13.22
CA TYR A 56 -2.61 -24.18 -12.21
C TYR A 56 -1.27 -23.44 -12.13
N ILE A 57 -0.91 -23.01 -10.93
CA ILE A 57 0.36 -22.37 -10.64
C ILE A 57 1.36 -23.42 -10.23
N SER A 58 2.20 -23.86 -11.15
CA SER A 58 3.11 -24.99 -10.94
C SER A 58 4.30 -24.63 -10.06
N LYS A 59 4.74 -23.37 -10.06
CA LYS A 59 5.87 -22.93 -9.23
C LYS A 59 5.88 -21.43 -9.01
N VAL A 60 6.15 -21.02 -7.76
CA VAL A 60 6.44 -19.63 -7.38
C VAL A 60 7.87 -19.58 -6.82
N THR A 61 8.76 -18.81 -7.43
CA THR A 61 10.17 -18.71 -7.02
C THR A 61 10.50 -17.25 -6.71
N LYS A 62 10.62 -16.93 -5.42
CA LYS A 62 11.04 -15.62 -4.95
C LYS A 62 12.55 -15.46 -5.11
N LYS A 63 12.98 -14.37 -5.74
CA LYS A 63 14.35 -13.91 -5.85
C LYS A 63 14.59 -12.74 -4.88
N GLU A 64 15.70 -12.02 -5.02
CA GLU A 64 16.00 -10.88 -4.14
C GLU A 64 15.06 -9.68 -4.36
N ASP A 65 14.70 -9.40 -5.60
CA ASP A 65 13.98 -8.21 -6.05
C ASP A 65 12.74 -8.51 -6.90
N HIS A 66 12.53 -9.77 -7.30
CA HIS A 66 11.42 -10.18 -8.15
C HIS A 66 10.98 -11.60 -7.85
N THR A 67 9.79 -11.96 -8.32
CA THR A 67 9.26 -13.34 -8.25
C THR A 67 9.03 -13.88 -9.65
N VAL A 68 9.50 -15.09 -9.89
CA VAL A 68 9.25 -15.87 -11.11
C VAL A 68 8.11 -16.84 -10.86
N ILE A 69 7.08 -16.81 -11.70
CA ILE A 69 5.86 -17.60 -11.58
C ILE A 69 5.72 -18.46 -12.84
N ALA A 70 5.69 -19.77 -12.66
CA ALA A 70 5.36 -20.74 -13.71
C ALA A 70 3.92 -21.21 -13.53
N TYR A 71 3.17 -21.25 -14.62
CA TYR A 71 1.76 -21.68 -14.60
C TYR A 71 1.40 -22.50 -15.83
N ARG A 72 0.36 -23.33 -15.68
CA ARG A 72 -0.27 -24.08 -16.77
C ARG A 72 -1.69 -23.56 -16.99
N TYR A 73 -2.01 -23.28 -18.23
CA TYR A 73 -3.34 -22.89 -18.65
C TYR A 73 -3.68 -23.53 -20.00
N LEU A 74 -4.82 -24.25 -20.08
CA LEU A 74 -5.22 -25.00 -21.29
C LEU A 74 -4.10 -25.90 -21.82
N ASP A 75 -3.49 -26.69 -20.93
CA ASP A 75 -2.38 -27.62 -21.20
C ASP A 75 -1.09 -26.97 -21.74
N MET A 76 -0.98 -25.66 -21.71
CA MET A 76 0.24 -24.92 -22.06
C MET A 76 0.95 -24.40 -20.83
N ASP A 77 2.22 -24.76 -20.72
CA ASP A 77 3.11 -24.23 -19.67
C ASP A 77 3.67 -22.88 -20.08
N ASN A 78 3.58 -21.92 -19.18
CA ASN A 78 4.02 -20.54 -19.37
C ASN A 78 4.77 -20.05 -18.12
N ILE A 79 5.52 -18.95 -18.30
CA ILE A 79 6.28 -18.33 -17.21
C ILE A 79 6.22 -16.80 -17.36
N PHE A 80 6.14 -16.11 -16.22
CA PHE A 80 6.29 -14.66 -16.17
C PHE A 80 6.99 -14.21 -14.89
N CYS A 81 7.44 -12.96 -14.87
CA CYS A 81 8.05 -12.34 -13.70
C CYS A 81 7.23 -11.14 -13.23
N ILE A 82 7.29 -10.89 -11.92
CA ILE A 82 6.74 -9.67 -11.30
C ILE A 82 7.79 -9.03 -10.40
N PRO A 83 7.89 -7.69 -10.32
CA PRO A 83 8.87 -6.99 -9.50
C PRO A 83 8.44 -6.91 -8.02
N PHE A 84 7.88 -7.99 -7.48
CA PHE A 84 7.40 -8.10 -6.10
C PHE A 84 7.84 -9.42 -5.48
N ILE A 85 8.03 -9.44 -4.16
CA ILE A 85 8.45 -10.64 -3.41
C ILE A 85 7.48 -10.97 -2.25
N ASP A 86 6.50 -10.11 -1.96
CA ASP A 86 5.52 -10.33 -0.91
C ASP A 86 4.33 -11.15 -1.42
N ASP A 87 3.72 -11.93 -0.51
CA ASP A 87 2.67 -12.87 -0.86
C ASP A 87 1.38 -12.18 -1.33
N ALA A 88 1.07 -10.99 -0.80
CA ALA A 88 -0.13 -10.26 -1.19
C ALA A 88 -0.04 -9.73 -2.63
N SER A 89 1.11 -9.18 -3.02
CA SER A 89 1.38 -8.74 -4.40
C SER A 89 1.39 -9.92 -5.37
N ILE A 90 1.94 -11.07 -4.95
CA ILE A 90 1.92 -12.31 -5.74
C ILE A 90 0.47 -12.76 -5.96
N GLU A 91 -0.37 -12.82 -4.91
CA GLU A 91 -1.78 -13.21 -5.03
C GLU A 91 -2.56 -12.24 -5.92
N ASN A 92 -2.34 -10.93 -5.80
CA ASN A 92 -2.94 -9.94 -6.68
C ASN A 92 -2.51 -10.14 -8.14
N ALA A 93 -1.24 -10.43 -8.41
CA ALA A 93 -0.75 -10.72 -9.76
C ALA A 93 -1.38 -12.00 -10.34
N LEU A 94 -1.62 -13.04 -9.53
CA LEU A 94 -2.30 -14.25 -9.96
C LEU A 94 -3.78 -13.99 -10.31
N ASN A 95 -4.47 -13.14 -9.56
CA ASN A 95 -5.82 -12.70 -9.91
C ASN A 95 -5.82 -11.88 -11.21
N CYS A 96 -4.84 -11.00 -11.41
CA CYS A 96 -4.67 -10.25 -12.66
C CYS A 96 -4.36 -11.21 -13.84
N LEU A 97 -3.49 -12.21 -13.64
CA LEU A 97 -3.21 -13.23 -14.65
C LEU A 97 -4.49 -13.94 -15.09
N ALA A 98 -5.30 -14.41 -14.12
CA ALA A 98 -6.56 -15.08 -14.41
C ALA A 98 -7.53 -14.19 -15.22
N ALA A 99 -7.60 -12.90 -14.88
CA ALA A 99 -8.40 -11.93 -15.62
C ALA A 99 -7.88 -11.71 -17.06
N CYS A 100 -6.57 -11.57 -17.24
CA CYS A 100 -5.94 -11.41 -18.54
C CYS A 100 -6.17 -12.65 -19.44
N LEU A 101 -6.05 -13.85 -18.89
CA LEU A 101 -6.30 -15.11 -19.61
C LEU A 101 -7.78 -15.25 -19.98
N TYR A 102 -8.70 -14.88 -19.10
CA TYR A 102 -10.13 -14.83 -19.41
C TYR A 102 -10.44 -13.86 -20.55
N LEU A 103 -9.79 -12.70 -20.57
CA LEU A 103 -9.90 -11.70 -21.64
C LEU A 103 -9.10 -12.07 -22.89
N MET A 104 -8.56 -13.29 -22.96
CA MET A 104 -7.78 -13.81 -24.09
C MET A 104 -6.56 -12.94 -24.45
N THR A 105 -5.95 -12.30 -23.46
CA THR A 105 -4.71 -11.54 -23.66
C THR A 105 -3.57 -12.50 -24.05
N PRO A 106 -2.79 -12.24 -25.11
CA PRO A 106 -1.67 -13.09 -25.51
C PRO A 106 -0.62 -13.25 -24.42
N ALA A 107 -0.06 -14.44 -24.27
CA ALA A 107 0.87 -14.78 -23.18
C ALA A 107 2.15 -13.94 -23.17
N ASP A 108 2.65 -13.57 -24.37
CA ASP A 108 3.79 -12.67 -24.53
C ASP A 108 3.50 -11.26 -23.98
N GLN A 109 2.31 -10.72 -24.24
CA GLN A 109 1.88 -9.43 -23.70
C GLN A 109 1.69 -9.49 -22.19
N ILE A 110 1.15 -10.60 -21.66
CA ILE A 110 1.03 -10.81 -20.19
C ILE A 110 2.43 -10.76 -19.58
N THR A 111 3.38 -11.53 -20.12
CA THR A 111 4.76 -11.62 -19.63
C THR A 111 5.43 -10.24 -19.62
N GLU A 112 5.32 -9.50 -20.72
CA GLU A 112 5.91 -8.16 -20.85
C GLU A 112 5.33 -7.16 -19.84
N ARG A 113 4.00 -7.13 -19.70
CA ARG A 113 3.31 -6.14 -18.83
C ARG A 113 3.43 -6.48 -17.35
N MET A 114 3.40 -7.75 -16.99
CA MET A 114 3.58 -8.19 -15.60
C MET A 114 4.96 -7.83 -15.05
N ALA A 115 6.00 -7.86 -15.89
CA ALA A 115 7.35 -7.44 -15.50
C ALA A 115 7.48 -5.92 -15.27
N ARG A 116 6.53 -5.13 -15.77
CA ARG A 116 6.49 -3.66 -15.64
C ARG A 116 5.55 -3.17 -14.56
N LEU A 117 4.97 -4.06 -13.75
CA LEU A 117 4.11 -3.65 -12.64
C LEU A 117 4.90 -2.80 -11.66
N GLU A 118 4.27 -1.73 -11.17
CA GLU A 118 4.85 -0.86 -10.17
C GLU A 118 4.18 -1.09 -8.80
N PRO A 119 4.92 -0.94 -7.69
CA PRO A 119 4.32 -0.98 -6.36
C PRO A 119 3.21 0.06 -6.23
N ILE A 120 2.10 -0.34 -5.64
CA ILE A 120 1.06 0.63 -5.28
C ILE A 120 1.59 1.45 -4.10
N ALA A 121 1.64 2.77 -4.27
CA ALA A 121 2.04 3.68 -3.20
C ALA A 121 1.28 3.37 -1.89
N MET A 122 1.97 3.51 -0.74
CA MET A 122 1.42 3.28 0.60
C MET A 122 1.04 1.80 0.91
N ARG A 123 1.56 0.81 0.14
CA ARG A 123 1.38 -0.62 0.43
C ARG A 123 2.72 -1.35 0.44
N LEU A 124 3.32 -1.51 1.63
CA LEU A 124 4.66 -2.07 1.84
C LEU A 124 5.74 -1.47 0.93
N GLU A 125 5.53 -0.22 0.52
CA GLU A 125 6.45 0.52 -0.33
C GLU A 125 7.76 0.80 0.42
N VAL A 126 8.89 0.40 -0.16
CA VAL A 126 10.20 0.59 0.47
C VAL A 126 10.89 1.80 -0.12
N LYS A 127 11.29 2.75 0.74
CA LYS A 127 12.01 3.97 0.37
C LYS A 127 13.26 4.16 1.21
N GLU A 128 14.21 4.92 0.69
CA GLU A 128 15.34 5.40 1.50
C GLU A 128 14.88 6.55 2.40
N GLY A 129 15.22 6.47 3.67
CA GLY A 129 14.94 7.49 4.66
C GLY A 129 16.16 8.35 5.01
N LYS A 130 15.91 9.53 5.58
CA LYS A 130 16.95 10.39 6.17
C LYS A 130 17.76 9.60 7.21
N ASN A 131 18.96 10.03 7.51
CA ASN A 131 19.84 9.48 8.57
C ASN A 131 20.09 7.96 8.46
N ASN A 132 20.29 7.46 7.25
CA ASN A 132 20.53 6.04 6.98
C ASN A 132 19.39 5.13 7.43
N CYS A 133 18.16 5.63 7.43
CA CYS A 133 16.96 4.84 7.71
C CYS A 133 16.43 4.18 6.44
N VAL A 134 15.63 3.13 6.62
CA VAL A 134 14.83 2.51 5.57
C VAL A 134 13.38 2.64 5.96
N LEU A 135 12.56 3.18 5.09
CA LEU A 135 11.13 3.34 5.31
C LEU A 135 10.37 2.22 4.63
N ILE A 136 9.35 1.71 5.31
CA ILE A 136 8.34 0.80 4.76
C ILE A 136 7.01 1.52 4.94
N ASN A 137 6.46 2.06 3.84
CA ASN A 137 5.19 2.75 3.87
C ASN A 137 4.04 1.78 3.58
N ASP A 138 3.20 1.55 4.59
CA ASP A 138 1.98 0.72 4.51
C ASP A 138 0.80 1.45 5.19
N SER A 139 0.61 2.71 4.83
CA SER A 139 -0.32 3.63 5.49
C SER A 139 -1.69 3.75 4.82
N TYR A 140 -2.06 2.79 3.99
CA TYR A 140 -3.36 2.80 3.32
C TYR A 140 -4.50 2.24 4.17
N ASN A 141 -4.29 1.07 4.78
CA ASN A 141 -5.23 0.39 5.66
C ASN A 141 -4.52 -0.09 6.93
N SER A 142 -5.24 -0.11 8.04
CA SER A 142 -4.74 -0.62 9.30
C SER A 142 -5.77 -1.58 9.92
N ASP A 143 -5.48 -2.87 9.83
CA ASP A 143 -6.17 -3.95 10.51
C ASP A 143 -5.14 -4.92 11.12
N LEU A 144 -5.58 -5.82 11.99
CA LEU A 144 -4.68 -6.68 12.75
C LEU A 144 -3.93 -7.70 11.86
N ALA A 145 -4.59 -8.21 10.81
CA ALA A 145 -3.98 -9.20 9.91
C ALA A 145 -2.92 -8.54 9.01
N SER A 146 -3.25 -7.38 8.45
CA SER A 146 -2.30 -6.61 7.64
C SER A 146 -1.12 -6.08 8.48
N LEU A 147 -1.34 -5.77 9.76
CA LEU A 147 -0.27 -5.39 10.69
C LEU A 147 0.71 -6.55 10.89
N ASP A 148 0.22 -7.78 11.09
CA ASP A 148 1.08 -8.95 11.28
C ASP A 148 1.98 -9.20 10.06
N ILE A 149 1.41 -9.14 8.86
CA ILE A 149 2.16 -9.24 7.59
C ILE A 149 3.22 -8.14 7.47
N ALA A 150 2.85 -6.90 7.78
CA ALA A 150 3.78 -5.77 7.70
C ALA A 150 4.92 -5.86 8.71
N LEU A 151 4.64 -6.38 9.91
CA LEU A 151 5.65 -6.62 10.94
C LEU A 151 6.62 -7.75 10.52
N ASP A 152 6.14 -8.82 9.89
CA ASP A 152 7.02 -9.86 9.33
C ASP A 152 7.94 -9.30 8.25
N PHE A 153 7.43 -8.41 7.41
CA PHE A 153 8.25 -7.74 6.39
C PHE A 153 9.31 -6.83 7.03
N LEU A 154 8.94 -6.06 8.06
CA LEU A 154 9.87 -5.23 8.83
C LEU A 154 11.01 -6.06 9.43
N VAL A 155 10.69 -7.20 10.07
CA VAL A 155 11.68 -8.11 10.68
C VAL A 155 12.70 -8.57 9.63
N ARG A 156 12.23 -9.16 8.53
CA ARG A 156 13.10 -9.65 7.44
C ARG A 156 14.01 -8.55 6.87
N ARG A 157 13.47 -7.33 6.73
CA ARG A 157 14.23 -6.21 6.18
C ARG A 157 15.30 -5.69 7.16
N SER A 158 14.97 -5.67 8.46
CA SER A 158 15.89 -5.22 9.51
C SER A 158 17.07 -6.18 9.73
N GLU A 159 16.81 -7.50 9.66
CA GLU A 159 17.86 -8.53 9.84
C GLU A 159 18.95 -8.45 8.80
N LYS A 160 18.60 -8.19 7.54
CA LYS A 160 19.58 -8.01 6.45
C LYS A 160 20.56 -6.85 6.70
N LYS A 161 20.14 -5.80 7.42
CA LYS A 161 20.97 -4.61 7.68
C LYS A 161 21.49 -4.53 9.11
N GLY A 162 21.01 -5.36 10.04
CA GLY A 162 21.32 -5.26 11.46
C GLY A 162 20.79 -3.98 12.11
N PHE A 163 19.71 -3.43 11.58
CA PHE A 163 19.11 -2.17 12.02
C PHE A 163 18.06 -2.39 13.11
N LYS A 164 17.84 -1.37 13.95
CA LYS A 164 16.71 -1.34 14.90
C LYS A 164 15.38 -1.32 14.14
N ARG A 165 14.33 -1.83 14.81
CA ARG A 165 12.96 -1.92 14.28
C ARG A 165 12.11 -0.85 14.93
N THR A 166 11.60 0.06 14.13
CA THR A 166 10.70 1.13 14.57
C THR A 166 9.34 0.97 13.88
N LEU A 167 8.28 1.04 14.67
CA LEU A 167 6.91 1.02 14.19
C LEU A 167 6.25 2.37 14.49
N ILE A 168 5.73 3.03 13.47
CA ILE A 168 4.81 4.16 13.57
C ILE A 168 3.42 3.61 13.25
N LEU A 169 2.52 3.60 14.23
CA LEU A 169 1.20 2.97 14.14
C LEU A 169 0.09 3.95 14.52
N SER A 170 -0.89 4.11 13.62
CA SER A 170 -2.12 4.84 13.93
C SER A 170 -3.12 4.01 14.72
N ASP A 171 -4.22 4.61 15.17
CA ASP A 171 -5.37 3.85 15.62
C ASP A 171 -5.83 2.86 14.54
N ILE A 172 -6.25 1.67 14.99
CA ILE A 172 -6.82 0.63 14.15
C ILE A 172 -8.34 0.73 14.26
N LEU A 173 -8.97 1.22 13.20
CA LEU A 173 -10.40 1.54 13.17
C LEU A 173 -11.26 0.34 12.75
N GLU A 174 -12.55 0.41 13.05
CA GLU A 174 -13.61 -0.51 12.54
C GLU A 174 -13.36 -2.01 12.81
N THR A 175 -12.78 -2.37 13.94
CA THR A 175 -12.44 -3.77 14.25
C THR A 175 -13.61 -4.58 14.80
N GLY A 176 -14.69 -3.94 15.26
CA GLY A 176 -15.79 -4.58 15.98
C GLY A 176 -15.40 -5.22 17.32
N GLN A 177 -14.17 -5.01 17.78
CA GLN A 177 -13.63 -5.49 19.05
C GLN A 177 -13.51 -4.35 20.05
N SER A 178 -13.50 -4.67 21.37
CA SER A 178 -13.18 -3.64 22.35
C SER A 178 -11.73 -3.17 22.22
N THR A 179 -11.49 -1.88 22.36
CA THR A 179 -10.17 -1.24 22.30
C THR A 179 -9.15 -1.99 23.19
N ALA A 180 -9.58 -2.39 24.39
CA ALA A 180 -8.74 -3.13 25.32
C ALA A 180 -8.29 -4.52 24.79
N THR A 181 -9.16 -5.23 24.09
CA THR A 181 -8.85 -6.55 23.50
C THR A 181 -7.97 -6.40 22.27
N LEU A 182 -8.28 -5.44 21.43
CA LEU A 182 -7.50 -5.13 20.23
C LEU A 182 -6.05 -4.80 20.59
N TYR A 183 -5.82 -3.79 21.43
CA TYR A 183 -4.47 -3.35 21.75
C TYR A 183 -3.68 -4.32 22.65
N ARG A 184 -4.33 -5.26 23.32
CA ARG A 184 -3.64 -6.42 23.92
C ARG A 184 -3.01 -7.29 22.84
N ARG A 185 -3.74 -7.61 21.78
CA ARG A 185 -3.24 -8.41 20.64
C ARG A 185 -2.14 -7.67 19.88
N VAL A 186 -2.33 -6.38 19.63
CA VAL A 186 -1.30 -5.51 19.01
C VAL A 186 -0.01 -5.52 19.83
N ALA A 187 -0.09 -5.34 21.14
CA ALA A 187 1.07 -5.38 22.01
C ALA A 187 1.80 -6.73 21.98
N GLN A 188 1.06 -7.85 21.95
CA GLN A 188 1.63 -9.19 21.81
C GLN A 188 2.37 -9.36 20.48
N LEU A 189 1.80 -8.88 19.36
CA LEU A 189 2.44 -8.90 18.05
C LEU A 189 3.73 -8.09 18.05
N ILE A 190 3.69 -6.85 18.55
CA ILE A 190 4.85 -5.95 18.64
C ILE A 190 5.98 -6.59 19.45
N GLN A 191 5.64 -7.18 20.60
CA GLN A 191 6.61 -7.85 21.48
C GLN A 191 7.21 -9.10 20.83
N SER A 192 6.37 -9.95 20.19
CA SER A 192 6.85 -11.19 19.53
C SER A 192 7.77 -10.92 18.33
N ARG A 193 7.63 -9.76 17.68
CA ARG A 193 8.46 -9.32 16.55
C ARG A 193 9.70 -8.52 16.97
N GLY A 194 9.90 -8.31 18.28
CA GLY A 194 11.07 -7.61 18.83
C GLY A 194 11.20 -6.16 18.33
N ILE A 195 10.09 -5.41 18.35
CA ILE A 195 10.08 -3.99 17.99
C ILE A 195 10.83 -3.19 19.07
N ASN A 196 11.83 -2.41 18.67
CA ASN A 196 12.65 -1.63 19.57
C ASN A 196 11.98 -0.30 19.96
N LYS A 197 11.25 0.32 19.00
CA LYS A 197 10.62 1.62 19.18
C LYS A 197 9.19 1.60 18.61
N LEU A 198 8.22 2.05 19.41
CA LEU A 198 6.83 2.26 19.02
C LEU A 198 6.49 3.75 19.10
N ILE A 199 5.95 4.27 18.01
CA ILE A 199 5.36 5.60 17.90
C ILE A 199 3.88 5.43 17.61
N GLY A 200 3.04 5.56 18.62
CA GLY A 200 1.58 5.45 18.51
C GLY A 200 0.95 6.80 18.22
N VAL A 201 0.01 6.85 17.27
CA VAL A 201 -0.68 8.08 16.87
C VAL A 201 -2.19 7.84 16.88
N GLY A 202 -2.88 8.58 17.71
CA GLY A 202 -4.32 8.51 17.89
C GLY A 202 -4.75 8.39 19.35
N ALA A 203 -6.03 8.64 19.59
CA ALA A 203 -6.59 8.66 20.95
C ALA A 203 -6.70 7.25 21.56
N GLU A 204 -7.05 6.25 20.74
CA GLU A 204 -7.27 4.88 21.23
C GLU A 204 -5.95 4.20 21.60
N ILE A 205 -4.93 4.25 20.75
CA ILE A 205 -3.62 3.67 21.02
C ILE A 205 -2.96 4.38 22.19
N SER A 206 -3.10 5.71 22.30
CA SER A 206 -2.57 6.51 23.39
C SER A 206 -3.21 6.15 24.74
N SER A 207 -4.53 5.90 24.76
CA SER A 207 -5.26 5.45 25.96
C SER A 207 -4.80 4.07 26.45
N CYS A 208 -4.21 3.28 25.56
CA CYS A 208 -3.70 1.94 25.82
C CYS A 208 -2.17 1.89 26.03
N ALA A 209 -1.50 3.03 26.20
CA ALA A 209 -0.03 3.13 26.29
C ALA A 209 0.62 2.17 27.30
N ALA A 210 -0.03 1.93 28.45
CA ALA A 210 0.43 0.99 29.47
C ALA A 210 0.55 -0.47 28.97
N ARG A 211 -0.16 -0.85 27.91
CA ARG A 211 -0.09 -2.22 27.34
C ARG A 211 1.21 -2.50 26.59
N PHE A 212 1.95 -1.46 26.23
CA PHE A 212 3.18 -1.54 25.45
C PHE A 212 4.45 -1.47 26.31
N GLU A 213 4.35 -1.69 27.62
CA GLU A 213 5.50 -1.64 28.55
C GLU A 213 6.65 -2.59 28.19
N GLY A 214 6.37 -3.66 27.45
CA GLY A 214 7.38 -4.56 26.89
C GLY A 214 8.22 -4.00 25.74
N THR A 215 7.85 -2.84 25.16
CA THR A 215 8.62 -2.18 24.09
C THR A 215 9.59 -1.19 24.71
N PRO A 216 10.92 -1.23 24.39
CA PRO A 216 11.93 -0.40 25.05
C PRO A 216 11.70 1.11 24.95
N GLU A 217 11.44 1.60 23.73
CA GLU A 217 11.18 3.02 23.47
C GLU A 217 9.73 3.21 22.99
N ARG A 218 8.98 4.12 23.62
CA ARG A 218 7.56 4.33 23.34
C ARG A 218 7.21 5.80 23.38
N TYR A 219 6.52 6.26 22.34
CA TYR A 219 6.02 7.62 22.20
C TYR A 219 4.58 7.56 21.74
N PHE A 220 3.72 8.44 22.28
CA PHE A 220 2.31 8.50 21.91
C PHE A 220 1.90 9.93 21.62
N PHE A 221 1.17 10.12 20.54
CA PHE A 221 0.71 11.41 20.07
C PHE A 221 -0.79 11.36 19.80
N PRO A 222 -1.55 12.44 20.08
CA PRO A 222 -2.99 12.47 19.81
C PRO A 222 -3.33 12.42 18.31
N ASP A 223 -2.46 12.98 17.49
CA ASP A 223 -2.64 13.09 16.04
C ASP A 223 -1.29 13.20 15.31
N THR A 224 -1.35 13.16 13.98
CA THR A 224 -0.17 13.25 13.11
C THR A 224 0.52 14.61 13.19
N ASP A 225 -0.22 15.69 13.36
CA ASP A 225 0.34 17.03 13.48
C ASP A 225 1.19 17.18 14.75
N ALA A 226 0.75 16.60 15.85
CA ALA A 226 1.52 16.57 17.10
C ALA A 226 2.82 15.76 16.94
N LEU A 227 2.77 14.63 16.23
CA LEU A 227 3.96 13.85 15.91
C LEU A 227 4.94 14.66 15.05
N LEU A 228 4.48 15.30 13.96
CA LEU A 228 5.32 16.09 13.07
C LEU A 228 6.00 17.26 13.80
N ARG A 229 5.28 17.93 14.71
CA ARG A 229 5.84 19.04 15.52
C ARG A 229 6.77 18.60 16.64
N SER A 230 6.78 17.32 17.03
CA SER A 230 7.53 16.81 18.19
C SER A 230 9.06 16.89 18.04
N GLY A 231 9.54 16.94 16.78
CA GLY A 231 10.97 16.85 16.47
C GLY A 231 11.58 15.45 16.67
N LEU A 232 10.77 14.43 17.00
CA LEU A 232 11.22 13.06 17.28
C LEU A 232 11.98 12.44 16.11
N PHE A 233 11.61 12.77 14.87
CA PHE A 233 12.24 12.22 13.66
C PHE A 233 13.73 12.54 13.53
N LYS A 234 14.20 13.64 14.18
CA LYS A 234 15.64 13.98 14.19
C LYS A 234 16.49 12.97 14.97
N SER A 235 15.88 12.20 15.85
CA SER A 235 16.54 11.17 16.67
C SER A 235 16.59 9.79 16.02
N LEU A 236 15.93 9.59 14.87
CA LEU A 236 15.89 8.32 14.16
C LEU A 236 17.15 8.17 13.29
N HIS A 237 17.93 7.11 13.55
CA HIS A 237 19.19 6.83 12.84
C HIS A 237 19.40 5.34 12.67
N SER A 238 19.73 4.90 11.45
CA SER A 238 20.05 3.51 11.12
C SER A 238 18.97 2.54 11.62
N GLU A 239 17.72 2.84 11.30
CA GLU A 239 16.53 2.09 11.69
C GLU A 239 15.76 1.66 10.44
N VAL A 240 15.08 0.51 10.50
CA VAL A 240 14.00 0.20 9.57
C VAL A 240 12.69 0.63 10.20
N ILE A 241 11.99 1.53 9.54
CA ILE A 241 10.80 2.21 10.05
C ILE A 241 9.58 1.74 9.25
N LEU A 242 8.67 1.03 9.91
CA LEU A 242 7.36 0.70 9.34
C LEU A 242 6.37 1.80 9.71
N ILE A 243 5.77 2.40 8.68
CA ILE A 243 4.71 3.39 8.80
C ILE A 243 3.39 2.69 8.47
N LYS A 244 2.58 2.40 9.47
CA LYS A 244 1.32 1.64 9.35
C LYS A 244 0.17 2.44 9.91
N GLY A 245 -0.80 2.77 9.06
CA GLY A 245 -1.93 3.60 9.50
C GLY A 245 -3.15 3.51 8.60
N SER A 246 -4.25 4.07 9.08
CA SER A 246 -5.46 4.32 8.29
C SER A 246 -5.34 5.67 7.58
N ARG A 247 -5.99 5.81 6.42
CA ARG A 247 -6.01 7.04 5.59
C ARG A 247 -6.36 8.32 6.36
N VAL A 248 -7.24 8.23 7.36
CA VAL A 248 -7.68 9.38 8.17
C VAL A 248 -6.54 10.01 8.96
N PHE A 249 -5.43 9.31 9.15
CA PHE A 249 -4.26 9.82 9.88
C PHE A 249 -3.24 10.52 8.97
N ASN A 250 -3.43 10.55 7.64
CA ASN A 250 -2.55 11.23 6.69
C ASN A 250 -1.06 10.90 6.89
N PHE A 251 -0.73 9.61 7.03
CA PHE A 251 0.64 9.15 7.27
C PHE A 251 1.56 9.26 6.05
N ASP A 252 1.03 9.64 4.90
CA ASP A 252 1.78 10.15 3.76
C ASP A 252 2.68 11.34 4.16
N LEU A 253 2.19 12.28 4.98
CA LEU A 253 2.98 13.39 5.51
C LEU A 253 4.17 12.91 6.38
N VAL A 254 3.97 11.84 7.16
CA VAL A 254 5.03 11.21 7.95
C VAL A 254 6.09 10.57 7.04
N SER A 255 5.63 9.87 5.99
CA SER A 255 6.52 9.27 5.00
C SER A 255 7.35 10.32 4.27
N GLU A 256 6.72 11.40 3.79
CA GLU A 256 7.37 12.53 3.12
C GLU A 256 8.42 13.22 3.99
N GLU A 257 8.13 13.41 5.30
CA GLU A 257 9.07 14.04 6.22
C GLU A 257 10.31 13.17 6.50
N LEU A 258 10.14 11.84 6.51
CA LEU A 258 11.22 10.89 6.77
C LEU A 258 12.01 10.49 5.52
N GLU A 259 11.43 10.65 4.33
CA GLU A 259 12.02 10.22 3.06
C GLU A 259 13.28 11.01 2.71
N LEU A 260 14.31 10.30 2.22
CA LEU A 260 15.49 10.91 1.66
C LEU A 260 15.19 11.36 0.21
N LYS A 261 14.92 12.64 0.05
CA LYS A 261 14.70 13.22 -1.28
C LYS A 261 16.04 13.35 -2.01
N VAL A 262 16.34 12.40 -2.90
CA VAL A 262 17.62 12.34 -3.63
C VAL A 262 17.65 13.31 -4.82
N HIS A 263 16.50 13.55 -5.44
CA HIS A 263 16.32 14.53 -6.52
C HIS A 263 14.95 15.18 -6.40
N GLU A 264 14.91 16.42 -5.98
CA GLU A 264 13.69 17.23 -6.01
C GLU A 264 13.82 18.24 -7.14
N THR A 265 13.11 18.03 -8.25
CA THR A 265 12.93 19.09 -9.25
C THR A 265 11.78 19.95 -8.76
N ILE A 266 12.09 21.13 -8.24
CA ILE A 266 11.09 22.09 -7.78
C ILE A 266 10.78 23.06 -8.92
N LEU A 267 9.54 23.11 -9.34
CA LEU A 267 9.03 24.20 -10.17
C LEU A 267 8.47 25.28 -9.25
N GLU A 268 9.25 26.35 -9.06
CA GLU A 268 8.82 27.50 -8.27
C GLU A 268 8.10 28.50 -9.17
N VAL A 269 6.82 28.79 -8.89
CA VAL A 269 6.00 29.74 -9.63
C VAL A 269 5.74 30.95 -8.76
N ASN A 270 6.35 32.08 -9.12
CA ASN A 270 6.11 33.36 -8.44
C ASN A 270 4.86 34.06 -9.04
N LEU A 271 3.73 33.89 -8.36
CA LEU A 271 2.46 34.49 -8.80
C LEU A 271 2.50 36.03 -8.84
N GLY A 272 3.24 36.67 -7.93
CA GLY A 272 3.43 38.12 -7.94
C GLY A 272 4.15 38.58 -9.20
N ALA A 273 5.18 37.84 -9.63
CA ALA A 273 5.89 38.13 -10.88
C ALA A 273 4.97 37.93 -12.11
N MET A 274 4.12 36.90 -12.09
CA MET A 274 3.16 36.68 -13.18
C MET A 274 2.15 37.82 -13.30
N VAL A 275 1.62 38.30 -12.18
CA VAL A 275 0.71 39.48 -12.17
C VAL A 275 1.42 40.73 -12.64
N ALA A 276 2.67 40.96 -12.21
CA ALA A 276 3.47 42.09 -12.66
C ALA A 276 3.71 42.04 -14.16
N ASN A 277 4.05 40.87 -14.72
CA ASN A 277 4.21 40.67 -16.16
C ASN A 277 2.90 40.94 -16.92
N LEU A 278 1.78 40.43 -16.44
CA LEU A 278 0.47 40.66 -17.05
C LEU A 278 0.15 42.14 -17.10
N ASN A 279 0.37 42.87 -15.99
CA ASN A 279 0.14 44.31 -15.93
C ASN A 279 1.10 45.08 -16.83
N HIS A 280 2.35 44.66 -16.94
CA HIS A 280 3.30 45.24 -17.88
C HIS A 280 2.81 45.10 -19.33
N TYR A 281 2.40 43.92 -19.77
CA TYR A 281 1.85 43.75 -21.11
C TYR A 281 0.57 44.52 -21.32
N ARG A 282 -0.31 44.66 -20.30
CA ARG A 282 -1.48 45.53 -20.38
C ARG A 282 -1.10 47.00 -20.62
N SER A 283 -0.06 47.48 -19.96
CA SER A 283 0.40 48.89 -20.13
C SER A 283 0.96 49.16 -21.52
N MET A 284 1.38 48.15 -22.26
CA MET A 284 1.90 48.29 -23.63
C MET A 284 0.79 48.32 -24.69
N LEU A 285 -0.45 48.05 -24.33
CA LEU A 285 -1.57 48.05 -25.26
C LEU A 285 -1.92 49.50 -25.65
N ARG A 286 -1.92 49.78 -26.96
CA ARG A 286 -2.15 51.13 -27.50
C ARG A 286 -3.60 51.59 -27.41
N HIS A 287 -4.53 50.63 -27.33
CA HIS A 287 -5.96 50.92 -27.33
C HIS A 287 -6.62 50.26 -26.10
N PRO A 288 -7.41 51.01 -25.32
CA PRO A 288 -8.07 50.49 -24.11
C PRO A 288 -9.06 49.37 -24.37
N GLU A 289 -9.58 49.27 -25.59
CA GLU A 289 -10.53 48.24 -26.04
C GLU A 289 -9.84 46.88 -26.42
N THR A 290 -8.50 46.85 -26.43
CA THR A 290 -7.77 45.61 -26.79
C THR A 290 -7.92 44.56 -25.71
N LYS A 291 -8.45 43.38 -26.11
CA LYS A 291 -8.61 42.23 -25.21
C LYS A 291 -7.37 41.35 -25.22
N MET A 292 -6.96 40.90 -24.05
CA MET A 292 -5.90 39.89 -23.89
C MET A 292 -6.51 38.52 -23.76
N ILE A 293 -5.96 37.53 -24.47
CA ILE A 293 -6.32 36.11 -24.36
C ILE A 293 -5.11 35.38 -23.82
N CYS A 294 -5.25 34.73 -22.68
CA CYS A 294 -4.19 33.92 -22.06
C CYS A 294 -4.46 32.46 -22.31
N MET A 295 -3.43 31.70 -22.69
CA MET A 295 -3.51 30.25 -22.89
C MET A 295 -3.27 29.56 -21.53
N VAL A 296 -4.25 28.75 -21.10
CA VAL A 296 -4.21 28.04 -19.81
C VAL A 296 -4.30 26.50 -19.96
N LYS A 297 -4.02 25.98 -21.15
CA LYS A 297 -4.01 24.52 -21.39
C LYS A 297 -2.92 23.84 -20.57
N ALA A 298 -3.05 22.50 -20.41
CA ALA A 298 -2.08 21.69 -19.66
C ALA A 298 -1.78 22.23 -18.26
N ALA A 299 -2.83 22.56 -17.49
CA ALA A 299 -2.71 23.17 -16.15
C ALA A 299 -1.80 24.42 -16.17
N ALA A 300 -2.04 25.33 -17.13
CA ALA A 300 -1.23 26.55 -17.37
C ALA A 300 0.27 26.23 -17.54
N TYR A 301 0.58 25.15 -18.28
CA TYR A 301 1.94 24.64 -18.50
C TYR A 301 2.67 24.23 -17.20
N GLY A 302 1.94 23.68 -16.25
CA GLY A 302 2.47 23.22 -14.97
C GLY A 302 2.39 24.23 -13.83
N ALA A 303 1.93 25.46 -14.09
CA ALA A 303 1.74 26.48 -13.04
C ALA A 303 0.48 26.26 -12.18
N GLY A 304 -0.38 25.29 -12.57
CA GLY A 304 -1.66 25.04 -11.94
C GLY A 304 -2.80 25.86 -12.55
N SER A 305 -4.03 25.32 -12.44
CA SER A 305 -5.27 26.05 -12.78
C SER A 305 -6.22 25.92 -11.60
N TYR A 306 -6.81 27.02 -11.17
CA TYR A 306 -7.87 27.08 -10.17
C TYR A 306 -9.22 27.27 -10.84
#